data_63c9a5f9756638575cf5b56201e6e9af
#
_entry.id   63c9a5f9756638575cf5b56201e6e9af
#
_cell.length_a   1.000
_cell.length_b   1.000
_cell.length_c   1.000
_cell.angle_alpha   90.00
_cell.angle_beta   90.00
_cell.angle_gamma   90.00
#
_symmetry.space_group_name_H-M   'P 1'
#
loop_
_entity.id
_entity.type
_entity.pdbx_description
1 polymer ?
#
loop_
_entity_poly.entity_id
_entity_poly.type
_entity_poly.pdbx_seq_one_letter_code
_entity_poly.pdbx_strand_id
1 'polypeptide(L)'
;MIREQEGAEIYELVESIRKLSVAFRRDADQEADKALKKLLKSLSGEQAVSVIRAFTYFSHLANLAEDRHHIRRRAVHERAGHTQEGSIEVALQRMRWAGITPKTIAQTLAHSYVAPVLTAHPTEVQRQSILSAERDIARLLNARDEIKDRAAAVNAAKDALSPRELAANELHMRARVMQLWQTRLLRFSKLTVADEIENALSYYEATFLREIPKIYAELERELDHQPVASFLR
;
A
#
# COMPACT_ATOMS: atom_id res chain seq x y z
N MET A 1 -11.73 -5.98 15.68
CA MET A 1 -10.36 -5.96 16.25
C MET A 1 -10.30 -5.15 17.53
N ILE A 2 -10.36 -3.80 17.54
CA ILE A 2 -10.24 -3.00 18.79
C ILE A 2 -11.22 -3.49 19.85
N ARG A 3 -12.51 -3.63 19.52
CA ARG A 3 -13.54 -4.12 20.44
C ARG A 3 -13.26 -5.52 20.98
N GLU A 4 -12.62 -6.38 20.19
CA GLU A 4 -12.28 -7.76 20.56
C GLU A 4 -11.02 -7.84 21.44
N GLN A 5 -10.07 -6.92 21.25
CA GLN A 5 -8.77 -6.95 21.92
C GLN A 5 -8.71 -6.05 23.15
N GLU A 6 -9.33 -4.88 23.10
CA GLU A 6 -9.25 -3.84 24.13
C GLU A 6 -10.59 -3.61 24.85
N GLY A 7 -11.66 -4.29 24.41
CA GLY A 7 -12.99 -4.15 24.96
C GLY A 7 -13.83 -3.02 24.33
N ALA A 8 -15.10 -2.99 24.75
CA ALA A 8 -16.06 -2.04 24.19
C ALA A 8 -15.76 -0.59 24.60
N GLU A 9 -15.26 -0.36 25.80
CA GLU A 9 -14.97 0.97 26.32
C GLU A 9 -13.91 1.70 25.47
N ILE A 10 -12.78 1.05 25.22
CA ILE A 10 -11.71 1.61 24.36
C ILE A 10 -12.19 1.80 22.93
N TYR A 11 -13.00 0.88 22.41
CA TYR A 11 -13.58 1.03 21.08
C TYR A 11 -14.46 2.28 20.98
N GLU A 12 -15.37 2.51 21.94
CA GLU A 12 -16.25 3.68 21.95
C GLU A 12 -15.45 4.98 22.16
N LEU A 13 -14.38 4.93 22.95
CA LEU A 13 -13.46 6.06 23.11
C LEU A 13 -12.80 6.44 21.78
N VAL A 14 -12.23 5.47 21.05
CA VAL A 14 -11.61 5.67 19.73
C VAL A 14 -12.62 6.22 18.74
N GLU A 15 -13.85 5.66 18.70
CA GLU A 15 -14.92 6.13 17.83
C GLU A 15 -15.39 7.56 18.17
N SER A 16 -15.45 7.90 19.44
CA SER A 16 -15.80 9.26 19.88
C SER A 16 -14.74 10.27 19.43
N ILE A 17 -13.45 9.96 19.62
CA ILE A 17 -12.35 10.79 19.15
C ILE A 17 -12.40 10.94 17.63
N ARG A 18 -12.63 9.85 16.90
CA ARG A 18 -12.75 9.88 15.44
C ARG A 18 -13.89 10.79 14.97
N LYS A 19 -15.09 10.63 15.55
CA LYS A 19 -16.28 11.42 15.20
C LYS A 19 -16.06 12.91 15.45
N LEU A 20 -15.54 13.27 16.64
CA LEU A 20 -15.24 14.66 16.98
C LEU A 20 -14.17 15.26 16.07
N SER A 21 -13.13 14.48 15.75
CA SER A 21 -12.07 14.92 14.82
C SER A 21 -12.61 15.18 13.42
N VAL A 22 -13.51 14.31 12.92
CA VAL A 22 -14.12 14.48 11.60
C VAL A 22 -15.05 15.70 11.59
N ALA A 23 -15.91 15.87 12.59
CA ALA A 23 -16.80 17.03 12.70
C ALA A 23 -16.01 18.35 12.74
N PHE A 24 -14.94 18.40 13.52
CA PHE A 24 -14.06 19.56 13.56
C PHE A 24 -13.37 19.83 12.22
N ARG A 25 -12.77 18.82 11.59
CA ARG A 25 -11.96 19.00 10.38
C ARG A 25 -12.77 19.22 9.13
N ARG A 26 -13.89 18.51 8.97
CA ARG A 26 -14.74 18.60 7.77
C ARG A 26 -15.76 19.71 7.86
N ASP A 27 -16.40 19.84 9.02
CA ASP A 27 -17.58 20.68 9.18
C ASP A 27 -17.24 21.97 9.96
N ALA A 28 -15.95 22.17 10.33
CA ALA A 28 -15.43 23.30 11.10
C ALA A 28 -16.16 23.53 12.44
N ASP A 29 -16.68 22.44 13.05
CA ASP A 29 -17.46 22.48 14.28
C ASP A 29 -16.57 22.81 15.48
N GLN A 30 -16.74 24.03 16.05
CA GLN A 30 -15.97 24.53 17.18
C GLN A 30 -16.34 23.83 18.49
N GLU A 31 -17.58 23.38 18.65
CA GLU A 31 -17.98 22.62 19.83
C GLU A 31 -17.38 21.22 19.83
N ALA A 32 -17.29 20.60 18.65
CA ALA A 32 -16.56 19.35 18.48
C ALA A 32 -15.06 19.51 18.82
N ASP A 33 -14.41 20.61 18.43
CA ASP A 33 -13.02 20.92 18.80
C ASP A 33 -12.83 21.03 20.32
N LYS A 34 -13.71 21.78 20.99
CA LYS A 34 -13.67 21.93 22.46
C LYS A 34 -13.88 20.58 23.16
N ALA A 35 -14.87 19.81 22.71
CA ALA A 35 -15.16 18.48 23.25
C ALA A 35 -13.98 17.52 23.02
N LEU A 36 -13.38 17.52 21.84
CA LEU A 36 -12.21 16.72 21.51
C LEU A 36 -11.01 17.06 22.42
N LYS A 37 -10.70 18.36 22.56
CA LYS A 37 -9.61 18.80 23.45
C LYS A 37 -9.84 18.41 24.91
N LYS A 38 -11.07 18.51 25.38
CA LYS A 38 -11.44 18.09 26.75
C LYS A 38 -11.26 16.56 26.89
N LEU A 39 -11.75 15.78 25.94
CA LEU A 39 -11.65 14.34 25.95
C LEU A 39 -10.19 13.88 25.92
N LEU A 40 -9.36 14.43 25.03
CA LEU A 40 -7.95 14.09 24.93
C LEU A 40 -7.16 14.40 26.21
N LYS A 41 -7.50 15.50 26.90
CA LYS A 41 -6.87 15.86 28.18
C LYS A 41 -7.28 14.96 29.35
N SER A 42 -8.42 14.28 29.26
CA SER A 42 -8.92 13.38 30.33
C SER A 42 -8.42 11.94 30.18
N LEU A 43 -7.70 11.60 29.12
CA LEU A 43 -7.20 10.24 28.88
C LEU A 43 -6.17 9.84 29.93
N SER A 44 -6.28 8.61 30.43
CA SER A 44 -5.17 7.96 31.12
C SER A 44 -4.01 7.64 30.17
N GLY A 45 -2.82 7.37 30.71
CA GLY A 45 -1.68 6.96 29.89
C GLY A 45 -1.96 5.70 29.05
N GLU A 46 -2.64 4.72 29.63
CA GLU A 46 -3.03 3.47 28.92
C GLU A 46 -4.04 3.73 27.82
N GLN A 47 -5.06 4.55 28.10
CA GLN A 47 -6.04 4.95 27.09
C GLN A 47 -5.38 5.71 25.94
N ALA A 48 -4.45 6.64 26.25
CA ALA A 48 -3.72 7.39 25.24
C ALA A 48 -2.90 6.45 24.34
N VAL A 49 -2.21 5.45 24.89
CA VAL A 49 -1.46 4.45 24.12
C VAL A 49 -2.39 3.66 23.20
N SER A 50 -3.54 3.17 23.71
CA SER A 50 -4.51 2.41 22.91
C SER A 50 -5.11 3.27 21.78
N VAL A 51 -5.39 4.54 22.04
CA VAL A 51 -5.90 5.50 21.03
C VAL A 51 -4.85 5.75 19.95
N ILE A 52 -3.61 6.08 20.31
CA ILE A 52 -2.51 6.30 19.35
C ILE A 52 -2.31 5.07 18.50
N ARG A 53 -2.26 3.89 19.10
CA ARG A 53 -2.10 2.61 18.43
C ARG A 53 -3.24 2.34 17.44
N ALA A 54 -4.49 2.63 17.83
CA ALA A 54 -5.65 2.46 16.97
C ALA A 54 -5.55 3.32 15.70
N PHE A 55 -5.21 4.61 15.83
CA PHE A 55 -5.08 5.50 14.69
C PHE A 55 -3.86 5.20 13.84
N THR A 56 -2.75 4.77 14.42
CA THR A 56 -1.57 4.35 13.67
C THR A 56 -1.86 3.15 12.78
N TYR A 57 -2.44 2.09 13.33
CA TYR A 57 -2.80 0.92 12.52
C TYR A 57 -3.93 1.21 11.54
N PHE A 58 -4.88 2.09 11.88
CA PHE A 58 -5.86 2.56 10.92
C PHE A 58 -5.20 3.22 9.71
N SER A 59 -4.23 4.11 9.93
CA SER A 59 -3.51 4.78 8.85
C SER A 59 -2.73 3.79 7.98
N HIS A 60 -2.03 2.83 8.58
CA HIS A 60 -1.34 1.77 7.83
C HIS A 60 -2.31 0.95 6.95
N LEU A 61 -3.42 0.51 7.52
CA LEU A 61 -4.42 -0.28 6.78
C LEU A 61 -5.14 0.55 5.71
N ALA A 62 -5.37 1.85 5.97
CA ALA A 62 -5.96 2.76 5.00
C ALA A 62 -5.03 2.96 3.81
N ASN A 63 -3.73 3.17 4.03
CA ASN A 63 -2.74 3.29 2.97
C ASN A 63 -2.68 2.01 2.11
N LEU A 64 -2.64 0.84 2.72
CA LEU A 64 -2.68 -0.43 1.99
C LEU A 64 -3.96 -0.58 1.13
N ALA A 65 -5.11 -0.16 1.68
CA ALA A 65 -6.38 -0.22 0.97
C ALA A 65 -6.42 0.79 -0.19
N GLU A 66 -5.85 1.97 -0.01
CA GLU A 66 -5.75 3.02 -1.02
C GLU A 66 -4.84 2.60 -2.17
N ASP A 67 -3.63 2.11 -1.88
CA ASP A 67 -2.71 1.57 -2.87
C ASP A 67 -3.39 0.47 -3.70
N ARG A 68 -4.11 -0.43 -3.03
CA ARG A 68 -4.84 -1.49 -3.70
C ARG A 68 -5.99 -0.95 -4.56
N HIS A 69 -6.67 0.09 -4.11
CA HIS A 69 -7.70 0.77 -4.88
C HIS A 69 -7.13 1.40 -6.16
N HIS A 70 -5.97 2.04 -6.07
CA HIS A 70 -5.27 2.62 -7.23
C HIS A 70 -4.89 1.54 -8.26
N ILE A 71 -4.31 0.43 -7.82
CA ILE A 71 -3.95 -0.69 -8.70
C ILE A 71 -5.20 -1.24 -9.42
N ARG A 72 -6.30 -1.42 -8.69
CA ARG A 72 -7.57 -1.90 -9.23
C ARG A 72 -8.18 -0.94 -10.26
N ARG A 73 -8.19 0.36 -9.96
CA ARG A 73 -8.65 1.39 -10.89
C ARG A 73 -7.82 1.41 -12.16
N ARG A 74 -6.50 1.31 -12.03
CA ARG A 74 -5.59 1.23 -13.17
C ARG A 74 -5.95 0.05 -14.08
N ALA A 75 -6.10 -1.15 -13.54
CA ALA A 75 -6.49 -2.34 -14.30
C ALA A 75 -7.85 -2.18 -15.01
N VAL A 76 -8.83 -1.51 -14.38
CA VAL A 76 -10.13 -1.22 -15.02
C VAL A 76 -9.98 -0.26 -16.20
N HIS A 77 -9.18 0.80 -16.05
CA HIS A 77 -8.93 1.75 -17.13
C HIS A 77 -8.16 1.13 -18.30
N GLU A 78 -7.15 0.32 -18.02
CA GLU A 78 -6.38 -0.43 -19.03
C GLU A 78 -7.29 -1.39 -19.83
N ARG A 79 -8.18 -2.14 -19.17
CA ARG A 79 -9.18 -3.00 -19.83
C ARG A 79 -10.17 -2.22 -20.70
N ALA A 80 -10.46 -0.96 -20.34
CA ALA A 80 -11.30 -0.06 -21.11
C ALA A 80 -10.56 0.65 -22.25
N GLY A 81 -9.29 0.35 -22.46
CA GLY A 81 -8.45 0.97 -23.52
C GLY A 81 -8.02 2.39 -23.19
N HIS A 82 -8.12 2.79 -21.91
CA HIS A 82 -7.63 4.10 -21.48
C HIS A 82 -6.19 3.97 -20.97
N THR A 83 -5.26 4.68 -21.59
CA THR A 83 -3.89 4.82 -21.12
C THR A 83 -3.80 5.88 -20.03
N GLN A 84 -3.07 5.57 -18.97
CA GLN A 84 -2.92 6.49 -17.85
C GLN A 84 -1.87 7.56 -18.15
N GLU A 85 -2.19 8.80 -17.86
CA GLU A 85 -1.23 9.91 -17.87
C GLU A 85 -0.01 9.57 -17.00
N GLY A 86 1.20 9.82 -17.53
CA GLY A 86 2.46 9.48 -16.85
C GLY A 86 2.92 8.01 -17.02
N SER A 87 2.20 7.19 -17.80
CA SER A 87 2.69 5.85 -18.17
C SER A 87 3.81 5.93 -19.21
N ILE A 88 4.63 4.88 -19.28
CA ILE A 88 5.67 4.72 -20.30
C ILE A 88 5.06 4.82 -21.70
N GLU A 89 3.94 4.15 -21.93
CA GLU A 89 3.22 4.16 -23.20
C GLU A 89 2.86 5.58 -23.65
N VAL A 90 2.24 6.39 -22.77
CA VAL A 90 1.87 7.78 -23.09
C VAL A 90 3.11 8.64 -23.34
N ALA A 91 4.17 8.46 -22.54
CA ALA A 91 5.41 9.20 -22.72
C ALA A 91 6.06 8.89 -24.10
N LEU A 92 6.14 7.61 -24.46
CA LEU A 92 6.69 7.18 -25.74
C LEU A 92 5.82 7.61 -26.92
N GLN A 93 4.51 7.57 -26.78
CA GLN A 93 3.57 8.06 -27.80
C GLN A 93 3.76 9.57 -28.06
N ARG A 94 3.93 10.38 -27.02
CA ARG A 94 4.25 11.82 -27.17
C ARG A 94 5.58 12.06 -27.87
N MET A 95 6.60 11.24 -27.55
CA MET A 95 7.90 11.33 -28.24
C MET A 95 7.76 10.98 -29.73
N ARG A 96 6.99 9.94 -30.08
CA ARG A 96 6.69 9.59 -31.49
C ARG A 96 5.98 10.74 -32.22
N TRP A 97 4.98 11.37 -31.58
CA TRP A 97 4.31 12.56 -32.18
C TRP A 97 5.24 13.74 -32.37
N ALA A 98 6.24 13.89 -31.51
CA ALA A 98 7.30 14.90 -31.68
C ALA A 98 8.35 14.50 -32.74
N GLY A 99 8.18 13.39 -33.45
CA GLY A 99 9.08 12.91 -34.49
C GLY A 99 10.36 12.23 -33.99
N ILE A 100 10.41 11.87 -32.70
CA ILE A 100 11.56 11.17 -32.10
C ILE A 100 11.44 9.67 -32.43
N THR A 101 12.48 9.12 -33.06
CA THR A 101 12.47 7.70 -33.47
C THR A 101 12.73 6.75 -32.30
N PRO A 102 12.22 5.49 -32.35
CA PRO A 102 12.53 4.46 -31.34
C PRO A 102 14.02 4.27 -31.12
N LYS A 103 14.80 4.29 -32.19
CA LYS A 103 16.28 4.18 -32.15
C LYS A 103 16.92 5.32 -31.37
N THR A 104 16.45 6.54 -31.57
CA THR A 104 16.95 7.73 -30.85
C THR A 104 16.62 7.62 -29.35
N ILE A 105 15.42 7.16 -29.02
CA ILE A 105 15.01 6.95 -27.62
C ILE A 105 15.89 5.89 -26.97
N ALA A 106 16.07 4.73 -27.60
CA ALA A 106 16.92 3.66 -27.08
C ALA A 106 18.38 4.11 -26.88
N GLN A 107 18.93 4.89 -27.81
CA GLN A 107 20.27 5.48 -27.69
C GLN A 107 20.36 6.47 -26.53
N THR A 108 19.34 7.30 -26.34
CA THR A 108 19.30 8.26 -25.22
C THR A 108 19.25 7.52 -23.89
N LEU A 109 18.41 6.50 -23.76
CA LEU A 109 18.33 5.66 -22.57
C LEU A 109 19.68 4.95 -22.29
N ALA A 110 20.37 4.46 -23.33
CA ALA A 110 21.69 3.82 -23.18
C ALA A 110 22.77 4.75 -22.57
N HIS A 111 22.61 6.07 -22.75
CA HIS A 111 23.50 7.08 -22.16
C HIS A 111 22.92 7.74 -20.89
N SER A 112 21.75 7.30 -20.44
CA SER A 112 21.09 7.80 -19.23
C SER A 112 21.53 6.99 -18.02
N TYR A 113 21.45 7.65 -16.87
CA TYR A 113 21.66 7.03 -15.57
C TYR A 113 20.50 7.37 -14.65
N VAL A 114 19.72 6.37 -14.29
CA VAL A 114 18.61 6.51 -13.34
C VAL A 114 18.87 5.58 -12.17
N ALA A 115 19.02 6.14 -10.98
CA ALA A 115 19.23 5.38 -9.77
C ALA A 115 18.12 5.70 -8.76
N PRO A 116 17.30 4.72 -8.36
CA PRO A 116 16.40 4.90 -7.25
C PRO A 116 17.23 5.04 -5.96
N VAL A 117 17.01 6.13 -5.23
CA VAL A 117 17.70 6.38 -3.97
C VAL A 117 16.77 6.00 -2.81
N LEU A 118 17.17 4.99 -2.06
CA LEU A 118 16.51 4.63 -0.81
C LEU A 118 17.16 5.41 0.34
N THR A 119 16.37 6.26 1.00
CA THR A 119 16.82 6.95 2.22
C THR A 119 16.43 6.10 3.43
N ALA A 120 17.41 5.63 4.18
CA ALA A 120 17.19 4.95 5.44
C ALA A 120 17.18 5.98 6.57
N HIS A 121 16.00 6.51 6.91
CA HIS A 121 15.86 7.29 8.14
C HIS A 121 15.60 6.33 9.31
N PRO A 122 16.25 6.47 10.47
CA PRO A 122 16.08 5.55 11.61
C PRO A 122 14.64 5.37 12.07
N THR A 123 13.78 6.39 11.87
CA THR A 123 12.35 6.33 12.20
C THR A 123 11.52 5.56 11.18
N GLU A 124 12.05 5.32 9.98
CA GLU A 124 11.35 4.64 8.88
C GLU A 124 11.66 3.14 8.82
N VAL A 125 12.70 2.69 9.57
CA VAL A 125 13.04 1.27 9.62
C VAL A 125 12.01 0.53 10.46
N GLN A 126 11.06 -0.06 9.79
CA GLN A 126 10.00 -0.85 10.41
C GLN A 126 10.49 -2.25 10.82
N ARG A 127 9.79 -2.88 11.75
CA ARG A 127 10.06 -4.29 12.09
C ARG A 127 9.70 -5.18 10.92
N GLN A 128 10.53 -6.18 10.64
CA GLN A 128 10.24 -7.17 9.60
C GLN A 128 8.90 -7.89 9.80
N SER A 129 8.48 -8.09 11.06
CA SER A 129 7.17 -8.66 11.37
C SER A 129 6.01 -7.78 10.93
N ILE A 130 6.14 -6.45 10.99
CA ILE A 130 5.15 -5.50 10.50
C ILE A 130 5.13 -5.51 8.97
N LEU A 131 6.29 -5.36 8.33
CA LEU A 131 6.42 -5.40 6.87
C LEU A 131 5.88 -6.72 6.29
N SER A 132 6.16 -7.85 6.95
CA SER A 132 5.64 -9.15 6.53
C SER A 132 4.12 -9.23 6.66
N ALA A 133 3.54 -8.72 7.75
CA ALA A 133 2.10 -8.72 7.94
C ALA A 133 1.41 -7.79 6.93
N GLU A 134 1.96 -6.62 6.62
CA GLU A 134 1.46 -5.70 5.59
C GLU A 134 1.50 -6.33 4.20
N ARG A 135 2.61 -6.99 3.83
CA ARG A 135 2.73 -7.75 2.58
C ARG A 135 1.70 -8.88 2.48
N ASP A 136 1.47 -9.60 3.57
CA ASP A 136 0.46 -10.67 3.61
C ASP A 136 -0.95 -10.10 3.47
N ILE A 137 -1.27 -8.96 4.09
CA ILE A 137 -2.54 -8.28 3.92
C ILE A 137 -2.72 -7.82 2.47
N ALA A 138 -1.69 -7.23 1.85
CA ALA A 138 -1.71 -6.86 0.44
C ALA A 138 -1.96 -8.06 -0.48
N ARG A 139 -1.31 -9.21 -0.23
CA ARG A 139 -1.56 -10.46 -0.98
C ARG A 139 -2.99 -10.97 -0.79
N LEU A 140 -3.53 -10.90 0.43
CA LEU A 140 -4.90 -11.30 0.71
C LEU A 140 -5.93 -10.39 0.03
N LEU A 141 -5.66 -9.09 -0.05
CA LEU A 141 -6.48 -8.15 -0.83
C LEU A 141 -6.46 -8.50 -2.32
N ASN A 142 -5.28 -8.84 -2.88
CA ASN A 142 -5.15 -9.30 -4.26
C ASN A 142 -5.97 -10.57 -4.51
N ALA A 143 -5.77 -11.59 -3.69
CA ALA A 143 -6.49 -12.85 -3.79
C ALA A 143 -8.02 -12.64 -3.70
N ARG A 144 -8.47 -11.71 -2.83
CA ARG A 144 -9.89 -11.36 -2.72
C ARG A 144 -10.44 -10.75 -4.02
N ASP A 145 -9.67 -9.89 -4.68
CA ASP A 145 -10.08 -9.30 -5.96
C ASP A 145 -10.14 -10.38 -7.05
N GLU A 146 -9.14 -11.28 -7.13
CA GLU A 146 -9.12 -12.40 -8.09
C GLU A 146 -10.31 -13.36 -7.90
N ILE A 147 -10.67 -13.68 -6.65
CA ILE A 147 -11.85 -14.49 -6.34
C ILE A 147 -13.13 -13.80 -6.84
N LYS A 148 -13.26 -12.49 -6.62
CA LYS A 148 -14.41 -11.71 -7.05
C LYS A 148 -14.49 -11.60 -8.57
N ASP A 149 -13.36 -11.36 -9.24
CA ASP A 149 -13.30 -11.28 -10.71
C ASP A 149 -13.69 -12.62 -11.35
N ARG A 150 -13.20 -13.74 -10.79
CA ARG A 150 -13.56 -15.09 -11.21
C ARG A 150 -15.05 -15.39 -10.98
N ALA A 151 -15.57 -15.02 -9.80
CA ALA A 151 -16.99 -15.20 -9.49
C ALA A 151 -17.90 -14.39 -10.42
N ALA A 152 -17.48 -13.21 -10.84
CA ALA A 152 -18.22 -12.37 -11.78
C ALA A 152 -18.19 -12.95 -13.22
N ALA A 153 -17.11 -13.64 -13.61
CA ALA A 153 -16.96 -14.27 -14.92
C ALA A 153 -17.75 -15.59 -15.03
N VAL A 154 -17.99 -16.28 -13.93
CA VAL A 154 -18.79 -17.52 -13.86
C VAL A 154 -20.21 -17.14 -13.46
N ASN A 155 -21.22 -17.78 -14.10
CA ASN A 155 -22.61 -17.57 -13.72
C ASN A 155 -22.78 -17.85 -12.22
N ALA A 156 -23.11 -16.85 -11.42
CA ALA A 156 -23.10 -16.87 -9.94
C ALA A 156 -23.87 -18.08 -9.33
N ALA A 157 -24.87 -18.62 -10.06
CA ALA A 157 -25.62 -19.80 -9.66
C ALA A 157 -24.79 -21.11 -9.67
N LYS A 158 -23.63 -21.14 -10.32
CA LYS A 158 -22.75 -22.32 -10.44
C LYS A 158 -21.44 -22.18 -9.63
N ASP A 159 -21.18 -21.05 -9.03
CA ASP A 159 -19.95 -20.81 -8.25
C ASP A 159 -20.15 -21.14 -6.77
N ALA A 160 -20.01 -22.42 -6.43
CA ALA A 160 -20.10 -22.89 -5.04
C ALA A 160 -18.77 -22.68 -4.24
N LEU A 161 -17.66 -22.37 -4.91
CA LEU A 161 -16.34 -22.25 -4.29
C LEU A 161 -16.03 -20.84 -3.80
N SER A 162 -16.36 -19.82 -4.57
CA SER A 162 -16.01 -18.42 -4.26
C SER A 162 -16.52 -17.93 -2.90
N PRO A 163 -17.73 -18.28 -2.41
CA PRO A 163 -18.14 -17.89 -1.05
C PRO A 163 -17.27 -18.49 0.06
N ARG A 164 -16.83 -19.74 -0.11
CA ARG A 164 -15.95 -20.40 0.86
C ARG A 164 -14.54 -19.81 0.84
N GLU A 165 -14.00 -19.53 -0.34
CA GLU A 165 -12.70 -18.89 -0.51
C GLU A 165 -12.70 -17.47 0.05
N LEU A 166 -13.77 -16.68 -0.17
CA LEU A 166 -13.92 -15.36 0.41
C LEU A 166 -13.98 -15.41 1.94
N ALA A 167 -14.70 -16.37 2.52
CA ALA A 167 -14.77 -16.54 3.97
C ALA A 167 -13.39 -16.92 4.56
N ALA A 168 -12.67 -17.83 3.91
CA ALA A 168 -11.31 -18.22 4.31
C ALA A 168 -10.33 -17.03 4.20
N ASN A 169 -10.41 -16.28 3.10
CA ASN A 169 -9.61 -15.06 2.91
C ASN A 169 -9.89 -14.02 4.01
N GLU A 170 -11.14 -13.79 4.35
CA GLU A 170 -11.53 -12.87 5.43
C GLU A 170 -10.98 -13.32 6.78
N LEU A 171 -11.05 -14.61 7.09
CA LEU A 171 -10.49 -15.16 8.34
C LEU A 171 -8.97 -14.93 8.41
N HIS A 172 -8.25 -15.20 7.33
CA HIS A 172 -6.81 -14.94 7.25
C HIS A 172 -6.48 -13.45 7.39
N MET A 173 -7.26 -12.58 6.75
CA MET A 173 -7.08 -11.12 6.86
C MET A 173 -7.29 -10.65 8.29
N ARG A 174 -8.34 -11.11 8.95
CA ARG A 174 -8.58 -10.83 10.38
C ARG A 174 -7.40 -11.27 11.25
N ALA A 175 -6.88 -12.48 11.01
CA ALA A 175 -5.72 -13.00 11.76
C ALA A 175 -4.47 -12.13 11.58
N ARG A 176 -4.19 -11.64 10.36
CA ARG A 176 -3.06 -10.74 10.10
C ARG A 176 -3.23 -9.36 10.72
N VAL A 177 -4.44 -8.79 10.66
CA VAL A 177 -4.76 -7.52 11.33
C VAL A 177 -4.65 -7.66 12.85
N MET A 178 -5.08 -8.80 13.43
CA MET A 178 -4.89 -9.10 14.84
C MET A 178 -3.41 -9.21 15.22
N GLN A 179 -2.61 -9.87 14.40
CA GLN A 179 -1.16 -9.98 14.60
C GLN A 179 -0.49 -8.60 14.59
N LEU A 180 -0.87 -7.71 13.67
CA LEU A 180 -0.41 -6.32 13.67
C LEU A 180 -0.76 -5.64 15.00
N TRP A 181 -2.01 -5.75 15.45
CA TRP A 181 -2.46 -5.16 16.72
C TRP A 181 -1.61 -5.60 17.90
N GLN A 182 -1.23 -6.87 17.94
CA GLN A 182 -0.40 -7.44 19.02
C GLN A 182 1.10 -7.14 18.85
N THR A 183 1.51 -6.62 17.71
CA THR A 183 2.91 -6.28 17.45
C THR A 183 3.21 -4.87 17.94
N ARG A 184 4.30 -4.71 18.69
CA ARG A 184 4.74 -3.38 19.15
C ARG A 184 5.34 -2.60 17.98
N LEU A 185 4.81 -1.40 17.72
CA LEU A 185 5.31 -0.49 16.69
C LEU A 185 6.69 0.05 17.03
N LEU A 186 6.86 0.50 18.27
CA LEU A 186 8.13 1.09 18.71
C LEU A 186 9.14 0.00 19.09
N ARG A 187 10.38 0.18 18.63
CA ARG A 187 11.52 -0.61 19.09
C ARG A 187 12.07 0.00 20.37
N PHE A 188 12.43 -0.82 21.34
CA PHE A 188 13.19 -0.39 22.52
C PHE A 188 14.71 -0.50 22.31
N SER A 189 15.13 -1.33 21.35
CA SER A 189 16.55 -1.47 21.00
C SER A 189 16.96 -0.43 19.95
N LYS A 190 18.16 0.11 20.10
CA LYS A 190 18.77 0.96 19.08
C LYS A 190 18.92 0.15 17.77
N LEU A 191 18.62 0.79 16.65
CA LEU A 191 18.85 0.20 15.33
C LEU A 191 20.33 -0.04 15.11
N THR A 192 20.65 -1.19 14.54
CA THR A 192 21.99 -1.52 14.09
C THR A 192 22.11 -1.31 12.58
N VAL A 193 23.32 -1.15 12.09
CA VAL A 193 23.60 -1.09 10.63
C VAL A 193 23.12 -2.36 9.94
N ALA A 194 23.19 -3.52 10.60
CA ALA A 194 22.68 -4.77 10.07
C ALA A 194 21.14 -4.74 9.86
N ASP A 195 20.39 -4.16 10.81
CA ASP A 195 18.94 -3.98 10.65
C ASP A 195 18.61 -3.09 9.43
N GLU A 196 19.38 -2.04 9.18
CA GLU A 196 19.18 -1.13 8.04
C GLU A 196 19.49 -1.83 6.72
N ILE A 197 20.58 -2.61 6.65
CA ILE A 197 20.93 -3.41 5.47
C ILE A 197 19.86 -4.44 5.19
N GLU A 198 19.41 -5.20 6.18
CA GLU A 198 18.35 -6.20 6.02
C GLU A 198 17.05 -5.57 5.52
N ASN A 199 16.71 -4.41 6.05
CA ASN A 199 15.53 -3.65 5.60
C ASN A 199 15.66 -3.23 4.13
N ALA A 200 16.80 -2.66 3.73
CA ALA A 200 17.07 -2.28 2.35
C ALA A 200 17.01 -3.49 1.40
N LEU A 201 17.68 -4.60 1.73
CA LEU A 201 17.65 -5.84 0.95
C LEU A 201 16.24 -6.37 0.76
N SER A 202 15.38 -6.24 1.78
CA SER A 202 13.99 -6.67 1.68
C SER A 202 13.18 -5.92 0.62
N TYR A 203 13.49 -4.65 0.36
CA TYR A 203 12.90 -3.88 -0.74
C TYR A 203 13.41 -4.32 -2.10
N TYR A 204 14.71 -4.65 -2.22
CA TYR A 204 15.26 -5.19 -3.45
C TYR A 204 14.56 -6.48 -3.87
N GLU A 205 14.46 -7.43 -2.96
CA GLU A 205 13.79 -8.72 -3.22
C GLU A 205 12.30 -8.58 -3.50
N ALA A 206 11.61 -7.73 -2.73
CA ALA A 206 10.17 -7.60 -2.83
C ALA A 206 9.72 -6.81 -4.06
N THR A 207 10.52 -5.86 -4.54
CA THR A 207 10.12 -4.88 -5.56
C THR A 207 11.09 -4.82 -6.72
N PHE A 208 12.31 -4.33 -6.52
CA PHE A 208 13.22 -3.98 -7.63
C PHE A 208 13.57 -5.15 -8.53
N LEU A 209 13.97 -6.30 -7.96
CA LEU A 209 14.34 -7.49 -8.72
C LEU A 209 13.18 -8.05 -9.57
N ARG A 210 11.95 -7.73 -9.23
CA ARG A 210 10.75 -8.19 -9.94
C ARG A 210 10.26 -7.18 -10.97
N GLU A 211 10.32 -5.89 -10.64
CA GLU A 211 9.70 -4.85 -11.46
C GLU A 211 10.65 -4.26 -12.51
N ILE A 212 11.95 -4.16 -12.22
CA ILE A 212 12.94 -3.64 -13.19
C ILE A 212 12.94 -4.46 -14.50
N PRO A 213 12.98 -5.81 -14.49
CA PRO A 213 12.91 -6.57 -15.74
C PRO A 213 11.64 -6.33 -16.55
N LYS A 214 10.50 -6.08 -15.88
CA LYS A 214 9.24 -5.77 -16.56
C LYS A 214 9.28 -4.41 -17.27
N ILE A 215 9.91 -3.41 -16.61
CA ILE A 215 10.10 -2.08 -17.19
C ILE A 215 10.95 -2.18 -18.48
N TYR A 216 12.03 -2.96 -18.46
CA TYR A 216 12.85 -3.17 -19.65
C TYR A 216 12.07 -3.89 -20.75
N ALA A 217 11.36 -4.95 -20.42
CA ALA A 217 10.56 -5.69 -21.39
C ALA A 217 9.44 -4.83 -22.01
N GLU A 218 8.83 -3.96 -21.22
CA GLU A 218 7.83 -3.00 -21.70
C GLU A 218 8.45 -1.98 -22.65
N LEU A 219 9.59 -1.39 -22.28
CA LEU A 219 10.32 -0.44 -23.11
C LEU A 219 10.77 -1.06 -24.44
N GLU A 220 11.35 -2.25 -24.45
CA GLU A 220 11.76 -2.95 -25.65
C GLU A 220 10.58 -3.23 -26.58
N ARG A 221 9.44 -3.67 -26.04
CA ARG A 221 8.21 -3.88 -26.80
C ARG A 221 7.71 -2.58 -27.44
N GLU A 222 7.69 -1.49 -26.68
CA GLU A 222 7.20 -0.20 -27.13
C GLU A 222 8.17 0.50 -28.11
N LEU A 223 9.43 0.15 -28.11
CA LEU A 223 10.48 0.69 -28.99
C LEU A 223 10.76 -0.22 -30.20
N ASP A 224 9.77 -0.95 -30.68
CA ASP A 224 9.88 -1.82 -31.86
C ASP A 224 11.03 -2.85 -31.72
N HIS A 225 11.17 -3.43 -30.54
CA HIS A 225 12.22 -4.38 -30.17
C HIS A 225 13.65 -3.83 -30.29
N GLN A 226 13.83 -2.51 -30.22
CA GLN A 226 15.17 -1.95 -30.08
C GLN A 226 15.75 -2.35 -28.72
N PRO A 227 16.99 -2.90 -28.69
CA PRO A 227 17.59 -3.28 -27.41
C PRO A 227 17.81 -2.04 -26.54
N VAL A 228 17.32 -2.13 -25.31
CA VAL A 228 17.48 -1.07 -24.32
C VAL A 228 18.61 -1.45 -23.38
N ALA A 229 19.72 -0.70 -23.45
CA ALA A 229 20.83 -0.90 -22.54
C ALA A 229 20.45 -0.54 -21.08
N SER A 230 21.13 -1.16 -20.11
CA SER A 230 20.86 -0.95 -18.69
C SER A 230 21.11 0.51 -18.29
N PHE A 231 20.04 1.25 -18.00
CA PHE A 231 20.07 2.63 -17.50
C PHE A 231 19.59 2.77 -16.05
N LEU A 232 18.87 1.77 -15.53
CA LEU A 232 18.52 1.64 -14.12
C LEU A 232 19.66 0.95 -13.36
N ARG A 233 20.19 1.60 -12.33
CA ARG A 233 21.30 1.09 -11.52
C ARG A 233 21.05 1.34 -10.06
#